data_ee6e378141a9d305bc871c385410d211
#
_entry.id   ee6e378141a9d305bc871c385410d211
#
_cell.length_a   1.000
_cell.length_b   1.000
_cell.length_c   1.000
_cell.angle_alpha   90.00
_cell.angle_beta   90.00
_cell.angle_gamma   90.00
#
_symmetry.space_group_name_H-M   'P 1'
#
loop_
_entity.id
_entity.type
_entity.pdbx_description
1 polymer ?
#
loop_
_entity_poly.entity_id
_entity_poly.type
_entity_poly.pdbx_seq_one_letter_code
_entity_poly.pdbx_strand_id
1 'polypeptide(L)'
;MSTKIAIICSKAFMKRIISIAQNITDIQLEFYLYSHPSEAPTLMKQIKPCDAILFGGTLPYLHTQSLLSEVPIPWNYIKQDETTISTTLLSLVAKHAVAIDRISIDVMNPAFVDNVLAEIEFHGQKPYVQHISITEPTENILKRHIALWNSKNIDFVITSIHSVFDELQALQIPSMRMLDATKSIIQCLEETKSKSLLTKSEAFKAVVGLLEIPKDCSIGSTVLSQITKATFSTFK
;
A
#
# COMPACT_ATOMS: atom_id res chain seq x y z
N MET A 1 -21.31 -11.39 4.23
CA MET A 1 -21.25 -10.24 3.28
C MET A 1 -19.82 -10.09 2.84
N SER A 2 -19.56 -10.03 1.53
CA SER A 2 -18.21 -9.82 1.00
C SER A 2 -17.81 -8.34 1.11
N THR A 3 -16.58 -8.07 1.55
CA THR A 3 -16.01 -6.72 1.63
C THR A 3 -15.42 -6.33 0.28
N LYS A 4 -15.89 -5.23 -0.29
CA LYS A 4 -15.40 -4.72 -1.57
C LYS A 4 -14.20 -3.79 -1.35
N ILE A 5 -13.02 -4.19 -1.84
CA ILE A 5 -11.78 -3.44 -1.69
C ILE A 5 -11.31 -2.94 -3.06
N ALA A 6 -11.18 -1.63 -3.22
CA ALA A 6 -10.53 -1.02 -4.36
C ALA A 6 -9.00 -1.05 -4.17
N ILE A 7 -8.26 -1.58 -5.14
CA ILE A 7 -6.80 -1.69 -5.06
C ILE A 7 -6.16 -0.78 -6.11
N ILE A 8 -5.40 0.22 -5.65
CA ILE A 8 -4.61 1.11 -6.49
C ILE A 8 -3.17 0.59 -6.53
N CYS A 9 -2.75 0.03 -7.66
CA CYS A 9 -1.42 -0.59 -7.74
C CYS A 9 -0.88 -0.64 -9.18
N SER A 10 0.38 -1.05 -9.34
CA SER A 10 0.95 -1.36 -10.66
C SER A 10 0.41 -2.68 -11.21
N LYS A 11 0.47 -2.83 -12.54
CA LYS A 11 0.06 -4.08 -13.23
C LYS A 11 0.80 -5.32 -12.72
N ALA A 12 2.09 -5.17 -12.41
CA ALA A 12 2.89 -6.29 -11.90
C ALA A 12 2.45 -6.70 -10.48
N PHE A 13 2.12 -5.72 -9.63
CA PHE A 13 1.64 -5.99 -8.28
C PHE A 13 0.23 -6.59 -8.27
N MET A 14 -0.65 -6.14 -9.18
CA MET A 14 -1.98 -6.74 -9.37
C MET A 14 -1.89 -8.27 -9.56
N LYS A 15 -1.00 -8.75 -10.46
CA LYS A 15 -0.83 -10.19 -10.71
C LYS A 15 -0.45 -10.94 -9.43
N ARG A 16 0.40 -10.34 -8.59
CA ARG A 16 0.81 -10.93 -7.32
C ARG A 16 -0.34 -10.97 -6.31
N ILE A 17 -1.09 -9.86 -6.16
CA ILE A 17 -2.25 -9.83 -5.24
C ILE A 17 -3.30 -10.87 -5.65
N ILE A 18 -3.64 -10.97 -6.92
CA ILE A 18 -4.61 -11.96 -7.40
C ILE A 18 -4.20 -13.38 -6.98
N SER A 19 -2.94 -13.74 -7.17
CA SER A 19 -2.42 -15.05 -6.77
C SER A 19 -2.52 -15.31 -5.27
N ILE A 20 -2.27 -14.29 -4.44
CA ILE A 20 -2.29 -14.40 -2.98
C ILE A 20 -3.73 -14.40 -2.43
N ALA A 21 -4.58 -13.53 -2.99
CA ALA A 21 -5.94 -13.32 -2.49
C ALA A 21 -6.89 -14.51 -2.75
N GLN A 22 -6.52 -15.47 -3.57
CA GLN A 22 -7.30 -16.69 -3.81
C GLN A 22 -7.63 -17.48 -2.52
N ASN A 23 -6.81 -17.32 -1.49
CA ASN A 23 -6.97 -17.99 -0.20
C ASN A 23 -7.69 -17.14 0.86
N ILE A 24 -8.11 -15.90 0.51
CA ILE A 24 -8.81 -15.01 1.43
C ILE A 24 -10.31 -15.03 1.09
N THR A 25 -11.12 -15.42 2.07
CA THR A 25 -12.58 -15.46 1.90
C THR A 25 -13.23 -14.11 2.18
N ASP A 26 -14.43 -13.90 1.62
CA ASP A 26 -15.27 -12.74 1.88
C ASP A 26 -14.67 -11.38 1.48
N ILE A 27 -13.83 -11.35 0.45
CA ILE A 27 -13.36 -10.13 -0.20
C ILE A 27 -13.69 -10.14 -1.69
N GLN A 28 -13.97 -8.96 -2.22
CA GLN A 28 -14.08 -8.69 -3.66
C GLN A 28 -13.10 -7.58 -4.01
N LEU A 29 -12.17 -7.87 -4.94
CA LEU A 29 -11.12 -6.95 -5.33
C LEU A 29 -11.47 -6.27 -6.66
N GLU A 30 -11.34 -4.94 -6.71
CA GLU A 30 -11.43 -4.15 -7.93
C GLU A 30 -10.12 -3.37 -8.11
N PHE A 31 -9.48 -3.49 -9.28
CA PHE A 31 -8.14 -2.95 -9.51
C PHE A 31 -8.15 -1.67 -10.32
N TYR A 32 -7.40 -0.67 -9.86
CA TYR A 32 -7.13 0.60 -10.50
C TYR A 32 -5.62 0.72 -10.71
N LEU A 33 -5.20 0.64 -11.98
CA LEU A 33 -3.79 0.46 -12.32
C LEU A 33 -3.13 1.78 -12.70
N TYR A 34 -1.95 2.02 -12.15
CA TYR A 34 -1.08 3.11 -12.53
C TYR A 34 0.20 2.60 -13.22
N SER A 35 0.81 3.45 -14.04
CA SER A 35 2.16 3.30 -14.55
C SER A 35 3.17 3.98 -13.62
N HIS A 36 2.80 5.16 -13.07
CA HIS A 36 3.60 5.89 -12.09
C HIS A 36 2.82 6.10 -10.79
N PRO A 37 3.48 6.00 -9.61
CA PRO A 37 2.80 6.17 -8.31
C PRO A 37 2.07 7.51 -8.14
N SER A 38 2.54 8.58 -8.81
CA SER A 38 1.92 9.91 -8.81
C SER A 38 0.55 9.99 -9.48
N GLU A 39 0.14 8.96 -10.22
CA GLU A 39 -1.19 8.86 -10.83
C GLU A 39 -2.29 8.44 -9.83
N ALA A 40 -1.90 7.90 -8.67
CA ALA A 40 -2.83 7.36 -7.69
C ALA A 40 -3.93 8.36 -7.23
N PRO A 41 -3.66 9.66 -7.00
CA PRO A 41 -4.69 10.63 -6.66
C PRO A 41 -5.75 10.82 -7.75
N THR A 42 -5.36 10.69 -9.02
CA THR A 42 -6.29 10.78 -10.16
C THR A 42 -7.17 9.54 -10.23
N LEU A 43 -6.60 8.36 -9.99
CA LEU A 43 -7.35 7.10 -9.94
C LEU A 43 -8.36 7.06 -8.79
N MET A 44 -8.06 7.69 -7.65
CA MET A 44 -9.00 7.83 -6.54
C MET A 44 -10.34 8.43 -6.95
N LYS A 45 -10.33 9.40 -7.88
CA LYS A 45 -11.56 10.05 -8.39
C LYS A 45 -12.41 9.13 -9.28
N GLN A 46 -11.86 8.01 -9.73
CA GLN A 46 -12.51 7.05 -10.62
C GLN A 46 -13.02 5.81 -9.88
N ILE A 47 -12.73 5.71 -8.58
CA ILE A 47 -13.11 4.54 -7.78
C ILE A 47 -14.63 4.48 -7.64
N LYS A 48 -15.19 3.33 -8.00
CA LYS A 48 -16.59 3.02 -7.77
C LYS A 48 -16.85 2.78 -6.27
N PRO A 49 -18.11 2.87 -5.82
CA PRO A 49 -18.45 2.61 -4.42
C PRO A 49 -17.84 1.31 -3.91
N CYS A 50 -17.05 1.40 -2.85
CA CYS A 50 -16.32 0.32 -2.21
C CYS A 50 -16.30 0.50 -0.70
N ASP A 51 -15.86 -0.52 0.03
CA ASP A 51 -15.85 -0.55 1.49
C ASP A 51 -14.51 -0.09 2.07
N ALA A 52 -13.43 -0.24 1.32
CA ALA A 52 -12.08 0.18 1.69
C ALA A 52 -11.18 0.34 0.46
N ILE A 53 -10.06 1.04 0.64
CA ILE A 53 -9.03 1.22 -0.40
C ILE A 53 -7.71 0.67 0.11
N LEU A 54 -7.02 -0.08 -0.76
CA LEU A 54 -5.67 -0.57 -0.51
C LEU A 54 -4.72 -0.06 -1.59
N PHE A 55 -3.63 0.59 -1.17
CA PHE A 55 -2.55 0.99 -2.06
C PHE A 55 -1.46 -0.08 -2.12
N GLY A 56 -1.00 -0.41 -3.32
CA GLY A 56 0.05 -1.39 -3.57
C GLY A 56 1.46 -0.94 -3.18
N GLY A 57 1.60 0.07 -2.32
CA GLY A 57 2.87 0.56 -1.82
C GLY A 57 2.75 1.90 -1.11
N THR A 58 3.85 2.34 -0.48
CA THR A 58 3.91 3.59 0.29
C THR A 58 3.81 4.84 -0.59
N LEU A 59 4.50 4.89 -1.73
CA LEU A 59 4.51 6.08 -2.61
C LEU A 59 3.12 6.47 -3.12
N PRO A 60 2.32 5.57 -3.75
CA PRO A 60 0.99 5.93 -4.23
C PRO A 60 0.05 6.36 -3.10
N TYR A 61 0.20 5.77 -1.91
CA TYR A 61 -0.53 6.18 -0.71
C TYR A 61 -0.19 7.61 -0.32
N LEU A 62 1.10 7.94 -0.17
CA LEU A 62 1.55 9.25 0.26
C LEU A 62 1.25 10.34 -0.77
N HIS A 63 1.38 10.08 -2.07
CA HIS A 63 0.94 11.01 -3.12
C HIS A 63 -0.56 11.32 -3.00
N THR A 64 -1.36 10.31 -2.69
CA THR A 64 -2.80 10.50 -2.51
C THR A 64 -3.10 11.30 -1.24
N GLN A 65 -2.45 10.95 -0.12
CA GLN A 65 -2.63 11.62 1.16
C GLN A 65 -2.24 13.10 1.13
N SER A 66 -1.21 13.47 0.36
CA SER A 66 -0.77 14.86 0.21
C SER A 66 -1.78 15.74 -0.52
N LEU A 67 -2.66 15.18 -1.34
CA LEU A 67 -3.63 15.91 -2.17
C LEU A 67 -5.08 15.77 -1.70
N LEU A 68 -5.39 14.76 -0.88
CA LEU A 68 -6.73 14.46 -0.39
C LEU A 68 -6.70 14.35 1.13
N SER A 69 -7.28 15.36 1.81
CA SER A 69 -7.24 15.46 3.27
C SER A 69 -8.23 14.52 3.99
N GLU A 70 -9.35 14.18 3.37
CA GLU A 70 -10.37 13.31 3.96
C GLU A 70 -11.05 12.44 2.91
N VAL A 71 -11.11 11.14 3.21
CA VAL A 71 -11.89 10.16 2.46
C VAL A 71 -12.73 9.39 3.46
N PRO A 72 -14.07 9.28 3.27
CA PRO A 72 -14.99 8.73 4.27
C PRO A 72 -14.89 7.21 4.44
N ILE A 73 -14.03 6.54 3.68
CA ILE A 73 -13.79 5.10 3.72
C ILE A 73 -12.35 4.81 4.17
N PRO A 74 -12.10 3.71 4.90
CA PRO A 74 -10.77 3.39 5.38
C PRO A 74 -9.82 3.05 4.24
N TRP A 75 -8.59 3.55 4.32
CA TRP A 75 -7.50 3.18 3.43
C TRP A 75 -6.34 2.55 4.18
N ASN A 76 -5.63 1.70 3.47
CA ASN A 76 -4.43 1.04 3.94
C ASN A 76 -3.41 0.96 2.79
N TYR A 77 -2.18 0.59 3.09
CA TYR A 77 -1.15 0.41 2.06
C TYR A 77 -0.17 -0.68 2.45
N ILE A 78 0.41 -1.34 1.46
CA ILE A 78 1.49 -2.31 1.66
C ILE A 78 2.74 -1.54 2.08
N LYS A 79 3.20 -1.79 3.31
CA LYS A 79 4.40 -1.16 3.87
C LYS A 79 5.63 -1.89 3.37
N GLN A 80 6.66 -1.10 3.08
CA GLN A 80 8.02 -1.60 2.89
C GLN A 80 8.76 -1.36 4.20
N ASP A 81 8.98 -2.42 4.93
CA ASP A 81 9.60 -2.47 6.25
C ASP A 81 10.84 -3.38 6.27
N GLU A 82 11.38 -3.65 7.44
CA GLU A 82 12.53 -4.53 7.66
C GLU A 82 12.29 -5.94 7.09
N THR A 83 11.06 -6.45 7.15
CA THR A 83 10.71 -7.76 6.58
C THR A 83 10.89 -7.76 5.06
N THR A 84 10.45 -6.70 4.40
CA THR A 84 10.61 -6.49 2.96
C THR A 84 12.10 -6.41 2.59
N ILE A 85 12.90 -5.65 3.32
CA ILE A 85 14.35 -5.52 3.10
C ILE A 85 15.03 -6.87 3.29
N SER A 86 14.80 -7.54 4.42
CA SER A 86 15.42 -8.84 4.74
C SER A 86 15.10 -9.91 3.68
N THR A 87 13.81 -10.01 3.27
CA THR A 87 13.38 -10.95 2.24
C THR A 87 14.05 -10.66 0.90
N THR A 88 14.21 -9.37 0.57
CA THR A 88 14.83 -8.93 -0.68
C THR A 88 16.32 -9.25 -0.69
N LEU A 89 17.05 -8.89 0.37
CA LEU A 89 18.48 -9.18 0.51
C LEU A 89 18.76 -10.68 0.51
N LEU A 90 17.96 -11.47 1.21
CA LEU A 90 18.07 -12.95 1.18
C LEU A 90 17.88 -13.48 -0.23
N SER A 91 16.87 -12.99 -0.96
CA SER A 91 16.62 -13.41 -2.35
C SER A 91 17.78 -13.03 -3.28
N LEU A 92 18.35 -11.82 -3.09
CA LEU A 92 19.50 -11.37 -3.85
C LEU A 92 20.70 -12.31 -3.67
N VAL A 93 21.10 -12.55 -2.41
CA VAL A 93 22.25 -13.39 -2.10
C VAL A 93 22.04 -14.83 -2.60
N ALA A 94 20.83 -15.38 -2.39
CA ALA A 94 20.52 -16.76 -2.79
C ALA A 94 20.46 -16.97 -4.31
N LYS A 95 20.07 -15.97 -5.10
CA LYS A 95 19.84 -16.12 -6.55
C LYS A 95 20.92 -15.51 -7.42
N HIS A 96 21.56 -14.45 -6.96
CA HIS A 96 22.47 -13.67 -7.78
C HIS A 96 23.90 -13.65 -7.28
N ALA A 97 24.16 -14.13 -6.06
CA ALA A 97 25.49 -14.20 -5.44
C ALA A 97 26.24 -12.83 -5.44
N VAL A 98 25.48 -11.73 -5.32
CA VAL A 98 26.03 -10.37 -5.28
C VAL A 98 26.33 -9.98 -3.85
N ALA A 99 27.49 -9.35 -3.63
CA ALA A 99 27.88 -8.83 -2.32
C ALA A 99 27.04 -7.61 -1.92
N ILE A 100 26.69 -7.49 -0.63
CA ILE A 100 25.82 -6.42 -0.12
C ILE A 100 26.38 -5.02 -0.37
N ASP A 101 27.70 -4.85 -0.26
CA ASP A 101 28.40 -3.59 -0.51
C ASP A 101 28.45 -3.19 -2.00
N ARG A 102 28.07 -4.12 -2.90
CA ARG A 102 28.04 -3.92 -4.34
C ARG A 102 26.64 -3.67 -4.91
N ILE A 103 25.69 -3.31 -4.04
CA ILE A 103 24.32 -2.99 -4.48
C ILE A 103 23.96 -1.54 -4.22
N SER A 104 23.04 -1.01 -5.05
CA SER A 104 22.29 0.20 -4.77
C SER A 104 20.84 -0.17 -4.47
N ILE A 105 20.28 0.37 -3.40
CA ILE A 105 18.92 0.12 -2.97
C ILE A 105 18.19 1.44 -2.71
N ASP A 106 17.01 1.61 -3.29
CA ASP A 106 16.16 2.76 -2.99
C ASP A 106 15.08 2.42 -1.97
N VAL A 107 14.89 3.30 -0.98
CA VAL A 107 13.94 3.14 0.12
C VAL A 107 13.36 4.48 0.59
N MET A 108 12.13 4.47 1.09
CA MET A 108 11.53 5.64 1.73
C MET A 108 12.13 5.93 3.12
N ASN A 109 12.53 4.89 3.85
CA ASN A 109 13.16 5.02 5.16
C ASN A 109 14.48 4.25 5.20
N PRO A 110 15.63 4.96 5.08
CA PRO A 110 16.96 4.34 5.14
C PRO A 110 17.23 3.55 6.43
N ALA A 111 16.61 3.94 7.56
CA ALA A 111 16.79 3.24 8.83
C ALA A 111 16.38 1.76 8.76
N PHE A 112 15.45 1.37 7.89
CA PHE A 112 15.07 -0.03 7.75
C PHE A 112 16.22 -0.89 7.20
N VAL A 113 17.05 -0.35 6.32
CA VAL A 113 18.26 -1.04 5.85
C VAL A 113 19.28 -1.17 6.98
N ASP A 114 19.51 -0.07 7.73
CA ASP A 114 20.43 -0.06 8.86
C ASP A 114 20.00 -1.05 9.96
N ASN A 115 18.70 -1.09 10.28
CA ASN A 115 18.16 -2.02 11.26
C ASN A 115 18.38 -3.47 10.84
N VAL A 116 18.09 -3.82 9.58
CA VAL A 116 18.30 -5.18 9.07
C VAL A 116 19.76 -5.58 9.11
N LEU A 117 20.68 -4.69 8.72
CA LEU A 117 22.11 -4.97 8.77
C LEU A 117 22.63 -5.13 10.21
N ALA A 118 22.06 -4.36 11.16
CA ALA A 118 22.39 -4.49 12.58
C ALA A 118 21.87 -5.83 13.16
N GLU A 119 20.64 -6.22 12.85
CA GLU A 119 20.03 -7.49 13.31
C GLU A 119 20.80 -8.73 12.86
N ILE A 120 21.42 -8.69 11.67
CA ILE A 120 22.25 -9.80 11.18
C ILE A 120 23.74 -9.64 11.53
N GLU A 121 24.09 -8.69 12.41
CA GLU A 121 25.46 -8.39 12.82
C GLU A 121 26.41 -8.21 11.62
N PHE A 122 25.93 -7.50 10.59
CA PHE A 122 26.73 -7.29 9.39
C PHE A 122 27.87 -6.31 9.61
N HIS A 123 29.11 -6.76 9.51
CA HIS A 123 30.32 -5.97 9.73
C HIS A 123 31.01 -5.50 8.42
N GLY A 124 30.41 -5.81 7.28
CA GLY A 124 30.94 -5.38 5.96
C GLY A 124 30.62 -3.93 5.61
N GLN A 125 31.04 -3.50 4.46
CA GLN A 125 30.66 -2.21 3.90
C GLN A 125 29.17 -2.22 3.52
N LYS A 126 28.44 -1.15 3.94
CA LYS A 126 26.99 -1.03 3.68
C LYS A 126 26.70 -0.81 2.18
N PRO A 127 25.49 -1.18 1.73
CA PRO A 127 25.03 -0.88 0.38
C PRO A 127 24.89 0.63 0.13
N TYR A 128 24.82 1.03 -1.12
CA TYR A 128 24.47 2.41 -1.50
C TYR A 128 22.96 2.63 -1.35
N VAL A 129 22.57 3.20 -0.21
CA VAL A 129 21.15 3.47 0.09
C VAL A 129 20.73 4.80 -0.53
N GLN A 130 19.71 4.77 -1.39
CA GLN A 130 19.10 5.92 -2.02
C GLN A 130 17.79 6.26 -1.30
N HIS A 131 17.75 7.39 -0.61
CA HIS A 131 16.52 7.88 0.00
C HIS A 131 15.55 8.40 -1.07
N ILE A 132 14.30 7.94 -1.02
CA ILE A 132 13.21 8.41 -1.89
C ILE A 132 12.40 9.47 -1.15
N SER A 133 12.22 10.63 -1.79
CA SER A 133 11.28 11.65 -1.34
C SER A 133 10.01 11.62 -2.20
N ILE A 134 8.85 11.90 -1.58
CA ILE A 134 7.57 12.04 -2.29
C ILE A 134 7.62 13.09 -3.40
N THR A 135 8.36 14.17 -3.17
CA THR A 135 8.45 15.30 -4.10
C THR A 135 9.50 15.10 -5.19
N GLU A 136 10.29 14.02 -5.10
CA GLU A 136 11.34 13.75 -6.05
C GLU A 136 10.81 12.99 -7.28
N PRO A 137 11.10 13.48 -8.50
CA PRO A 137 10.81 12.73 -9.73
C PRO A 137 11.55 11.39 -9.77
N THR A 138 10.86 10.33 -10.20
CA THR A 138 11.43 8.96 -10.27
C THR A 138 12.65 8.88 -11.21
N GLU A 139 12.72 9.77 -12.19
CA GLU A 139 13.87 9.90 -13.11
C GLU A 139 15.17 10.26 -12.39
N ASN A 140 15.10 11.00 -11.28
CA ASN A 140 16.30 11.33 -10.50
C ASN A 140 16.83 10.11 -9.74
N ILE A 141 15.92 9.27 -9.24
CA ILE A 141 16.28 8.01 -8.59
C ILE A 141 16.96 7.09 -9.60
N LEU A 142 16.39 6.95 -10.80
CA LEU A 142 16.97 6.20 -11.89
C LEU A 142 18.38 6.72 -12.25
N LYS A 143 18.56 8.03 -12.41
CA LYS A 143 19.86 8.65 -12.72
C LYS A 143 20.92 8.33 -11.66
N ARG A 144 20.56 8.31 -10.37
CA ARG A 144 21.51 7.97 -9.29
C ARG A 144 21.96 6.50 -9.38
N HIS A 145 21.04 5.57 -9.66
CA HIS A 145 21.40 4.16 -9.87
C HIS A 145 22.33 4.00 -11.08
N ILE A 146 22.00 4.64 -12.21
CA ILE A 146 22.81 4.60 -13.43
C ILE A 146 24.21 5.19 -13.18
N ALA A 147 24.33 6.28 -12.43
CA ALA A 147 25.61 6.89 -12.10
C ALA A 147 26.52 5.93 -11.30
N LEU A 148 25.95 5.24 -10.31
CA LEU A 148 26.67 4.23 -9.53
C LEU A 148 27.07 3.01 -10.38
N TRP A 149 26.22 2.58 -11.30
CA TRP A 149 26.53 1.50 -12.24
C TRP A 149 27.65 1.88 -13.18
N ASN A 150 27.58 3.05 -13.82
CA ASN A 150 28.58 3.53 -14.76
C ASN A 150 29.94 3.75 -14.10
N SER A 151 29.98 4.15 -12.84
CA SER A 151 31.22 4.29 -12.05
C SER A 151 31.77 2.96 -11.54
N LYS A 152 31.10 1.83 -11.85
CA LYS A 152 31.46 0.48 -11.39
C LYS A 152 31.49 0.32 -9.87
N ASN A 153 30.76 1.16 -9.14
CA ASN A 153 30.64 1.07 -7.69
C ASN A 153 29.68 -0.04 -7.25
N ILE A 154 28.75 -0.44 -8.13
CA ILE A 154 27.76 -1.46 -7.86
C ILE A 154 27.71 -2.50 -8.99
N ASP A 155 27.21 -3.68 -8.65
CA ASP A 155 26.97 -4.77 -9.61
C ASP A 155 25.46 -5.08 -9.74
N PHE A 156 24.63 -4.49 -8.89
CA PHE A 156 23.19 -4.77 -8.88
C PHE A 156 22.37 -3.61 -8.29
N VAL A 157 21.14 -3.48 -8.77
CA VAL A 157 20.16 -2.50 -8.26
C VAL A 157 18.95 -3.18 -7.67
N ILE A 158 18.55 -2.75 -6.48
CA ILE A 158 17.25 -3.07 -5.87
C ILE A 158 16.40 -1.81 -5.89
N THR A 159 15.22 -1.88 -6.48
CA THR A 159 14.30 -0.73 -6.51
C THR A 159 12.92 -1.07 -6.01
N SER A 160 12.33 -0.16 -5.28
CA SER A 160 10.94 -0.21 -4.82
C SER A 160 9.95 0.32 -5.87
N ILE A 161 10.44 0.98 -6.92
CA ILE A 161 9.65 1.69 -7.92
C ILE A 161 9.59 0.89 -9.22
N HIS A 162 8.39 0.49 -9.63
CA HIS A 162 8.20 -0.36 -10.82
C HIS A 162 8.71 0.29 -12.11
N SER A 163 8.44 1.59 -12.32
CA SER A 163 8.92 2.29 -13.52
C SER A 163 10.44 2.38 -13.57
N VAL A 164 11.10 2.59 -12.42
CA VAL A 164 12.58 2.57 -12.34
C VAL A 164 13.12 1.18 -12.69
N PHE A 165 12.46 0.11 -12.19
CA PHE A 165 12.84 -1.26 -12.55
C PHE A 165 12.73 -1.52 -14.06
N ASP A 166 11.62 -1.12 -14.68
CA ASP A 166 11.38 -1.35 -16.10
C ASP A 166 12.42 -0.63 -16.96
N GLU A 167 12.81 0.61 -16.60
CA GLU A 167 13.87 1.37 -17.26
C GLU A 167 15.25 0.73 -17.07
N LEU A 168 15.59 0.26 -15.85
CA LEU A 168 16.84 -0.45 -15.60
C LEU A 168 16.96 -1.72 -16.44
N GLN A 169 15.85 -2.48 -16.58
CA GLN A 169 15.81 -3.67 -17.42
C GLN A 169 16.00 -3.32 -18.92
N ALA A 170 15.37 -2.23 -19.38
CA ALA A 170 15.55 -1.76 -20.75
C ALA A 170 17.01 -1.36 -21.05
N LEU A 171 17.72 -0.82 -20.05
CA LEU A 171 19.14 -0.50 -20.11
C LEU A 171 20.07 -1.70 -19.85
N GLN A 172 19.53 -2.91 -19.65
CA GLN A 172 20.26 -4.13 -19.34
C GLN A 172 21.11 -4.02 -18.06
N ILE A 173 20.69 -3.19 -17.10
CA ILE A 173 21.34 -3.06 -15.80
C ILE A 173 20.77 -4.15 -14.89
N PRO A 174 21.63 -5.04 -14.30
CA PRO A 174 21.17 -6.07 -13.38
C PRO A 174 20.38 -5.48 -12.22
N SER A 175 19.10 -5.85 -12.12
CA SER A 175 18.21 -5.26 -11.13
C SER A 175 17.10 -6.20 -10.74
N MET A 176 16.56 -5.99 -9.55
CA MET A 176 15.34 -6.62 -9.08
C MET A 176 14.44 -5.63 -8.36
N ARG A 177 13.15 -5.97 -8.31
CA ARG A 177 12.21 -5.24 -7.49
C ARG A 177 12.29 -5.70 -6.04
N MET A 178 12.02 -4.77 -5.14
CA MET A 178 11.82 -5.10 -3.74
C MET A 178 10.70 -6.14 -3.59
N LEU A 179 10.89 -7.12 -2.70
CA LEU A 179 10.03 -8.29 -2.55
C LEU A 179 9.16 -8.15 -1.30
N ASP A 180 7.92 -7.72 -1.47
CA ASP A 180 6.96 -7.76 -0.37
C ASP A 180 6.68 -9.21 0.03
N ALA A 181 6.80 -9.53 1.32
CA ALA A 181 6.52 -10.87 1.81
C ALA A 181 5.02 -11.22 1.61
N THR A 182 4.75 -12.45 1.18
CA THR A 182 3.35 -12.92 1.00
C THR A 182 2.52 -12.74 2.26
N LYS A 183 3.12 -13.02 3.44
CA LYS A 183 2.46 -12.83 4.74
C LYS A 183 2.08 -11.38 4.99
N SER A 184 2.96 -10.42 4.67
CA SER A 184 2.68 -8.99 4.84
C SER A 184 1.52 -8.52 3.94
N ILE A 185 1.44 -9.05 2.71
CA ILE A 185 0.32 -8.75 1.80
C ILE A 185 -1.00 -9.31 2.35
N ILE A 186 -1.01 -10.57 2.81
CA ILE A 186 -2.20 -11.20 3.41
C ILE A 186 -2.66 -10.40 4.62
N GLN A 187 -1.73 -10.12 5.54
CA GLN A 187 -2.04 -9.35 6.75
C GLN A 187 -2.63 -7.99 6.41
N CYS A 188 -2.05 -7.27 5.45
CA CYS A 188 -2.56 -5.96 5.03
C CYS A 188 -3.97 -6.03 4.41
N LEU A 189 -4.28 -7.07 3.64
CA LEU A 189 -5.63 -7.32 3.11
C LEU A 189 -6.64 -7.60 4.23
N GLU A 190 -6.29 -8.44 5.21
CA GLU A 190 -7.12 -8.75 6.36
C GLU A 190 -7.34 -7.53 7.28
N GLU A 191 -6.30 -6.75 7.52
CA GLU A 191 -6.41 -5.47 8.26
C GLU A 191 -7.32 -4.48 7.53
N THR A 192 -7.22 -4.40 6.20
CA THR A 192 -8.07 -3.52 5.38
C THR A 192 -9.53 -3.95 5.47
N LYS A 193 -9.81 -5.26 5.40
CA LYS A 193 -11.14 -5.84 5.62
C LYS A 193 -11.67 -5.50 7.02
N SER A 194 -10.86 -5.70 8.04
CA SER A 194 -11.23 -5.44 9.44
C SER A 194 -11.54 -3.98 9.70
N LYS A 195 -10.73 -3.05 9.17
CA LYS A 195 -10.99 -1.60 9.27
C LYS A 195 -12.35 -1.23 8.64
N SER A 196 -12.67 -1.80 7.48
CA SER A 196 -13.95 -1.59 6.81
C SER A 196 -15.14 -2.03 7.66
N LEU A 197 -15.04 -3.20 8.30
CA LEU A 197 -16.09 -3.72 9.16
C LEU A 197 -16.28 -2.85 10.41
N LEU A 198 -15.19 -2.35 11.01
CA LEU A 198 -15.25 -1.43 12.15
C LEU A 198 -15.94 -0.12 11.77
N THR A 199 -15.57 0.51 10.66
CA THR A 199 -16.20 1.74 10.18
C THR A 199 -17.70 1.58 9.95
N LYS A 200 -18.11 0.45 9.35
CA LYS A 200 -19.54 0.13 9.18
C LYS A 200 -20.26 -0.04 10.51
N SER A 201 -19.62 -0.73 11.47
CA SER A 201 -20.20 -0.94 12.81
C SER A 201 -20.37 0.36 13.59
N GLU A 202 -19.39 1.27 13.48
CA GLU A 202 -19.47 2.59 14.12
C GLU A 202 -20.56 3.48 13.52
N ALA A 203 -20.70 3.48 12.20
CA ALA A 203 -21.78 4.17 11.51
C ALA A 203 -23.16 3.65 11.95
N PHE A 204 -23.30 2.32 12.12
CA PHE A 204 -24.55 1.71 12.61
C PHE A 204 -24.86 2.10 14.06
N LYS A 205 -23.86 2.13 14.94
CA LYS A 205 -24.04 2.57 16.33
C LYS A 205 -24.48 4.04 16.41
N ALA A 206 -23.94 4.91 15.58
CA ALA A 206 -24.37 6.32 15.53
C ALA A 206 -25.85 6.47 15.14
N VAL A 207 -26.33 5.66 14.19
CA VAL A 207 -27.75 5.65 13.79
C VAL A 207 -28.64 5.17 14.93
N VAL A 208 -28.26 4.15 15.67
CA VAL A 208 -29.01 3.64 16.82
C VAL A 208 -29.04 4.65 17.98
N GLY A 209 -27.92 5.34 18.24
CA GLY A 209 -27.85 6.41 19.24
C GLY A 209 -28.77 7.60 18.96
N LEU A 210 -29.00 7.93 17.69
CA LEU A 210 -29.94 8.98 17.27
C LEU A 210 -31.43 8.58 17.47
N LEU A 211 -31.75 7.30 17.64
CA LEU A 211 -33.09 6.78 17.87
C LEU A 211 -33.44 6.65 19.35
N GLU A 212 -32.53 6.87 20.28
CA GLU A 212 -32.81 6.95 21.70
C GLU A 212 -33.61 8.25 22.02
N ILE A 213 -34.91 8.09 22.17
CA ILE A 213 -35.82 9.17 22.59
C ILE A 213 -35.63 9.36 24.09
N PRO A 214 -35.33 10.59 24.60
CA PRO A 214 -35.29 10.84 26.03
C PRO A 214 -36.60 10.42 26.70
N LYS A 215 -36.52 9.72 27.83
CA LYS A 215 -37.67 9.15 28.55
C LYS A 215 -38.71 10.21 28.95
N ASP A 216 -38.36 11.48 28.93
CA ASP A 216 -39.23 12.60 29.36
C ASP A 216 -39.96 13.29 28.19
N CYS A 217 -39.83 12.82 26.96
CA CYS A 217 -40.59 13.35 25.83
C CYS A 217 -41.85 12.53 25.61
N SER A 218 -43.00 13.08 25.92
CA SER A 218 -44.31 12.55 25.52
C SER A 218 -44.54 12.80 24.01
N ILE A 219 -43.89 11.99 23.18
CA ILE A 219 -44.10 12.04 21.73
C ILE A 219 -45.31 11.19 21.41
N GLY A 220 -46.36 11.78 20.83
CA GLY A 220 -47.56 11.05 20.40
C GLY A 220 -47.22 9.96 19.40
N SER A 221 -47.96 8.85 19.44
CA SER A 221 -47.75 7.65 18.60
C SER A 221 -47.61 7.91 17.10
N THR A 222 -48.19 9.00 16.60
CA THR A 222 -48.17 9.43 15.21
C THR A 222 -46.76 9.91 14.78
N VAL A 223 -46.04 10.59 15.67
CA VAL A 223 -44.67 11.12 15.36
C VAL A 223 -43.67 9.96 15.35
N LEU A 224 -43.77 9.00 16.26
CA LEU A 224 -42.97 7.78 16.29
C LEU A 224 -43.10 6.98 14.98
N SER A 225 -44.32 6.84 14.45
CA SER A 225 -44.58 6.11 13.22
C SER A 225 -43.98 6.83 11.98
N GLN A 226 -43.90 8.16 11.99
CA GLN A 226 -43.29 8.95 10.90
C GLN A 226 -41.75 8.88 10.94
N ILE A 227 -41.13 8.94 12.12
CA ILE A 227 -39.70 8.78 12.30
C ILE A 227 -39.26 7.36 11.84
N THR A 228 -39.95 6.33 12.24
CA THR A 228 -39.66 4.96 11.85
C THR A 228 -39.76 4.77 10.32
N LYS A 229 -40.78 5.34 9.66
CA LYS A 229 -40.93 5.29 8.20
C LYS A 229 -39.83 6.05 7.47
N ALA A 230 -39.42 7.22 7.96
CA ALA A 230 -38.33 8.01 7.34
C ALA A 230 -36.99 7.28 7.41
N THR A 231 -36.70 6.63 8.53
CA THR A 231 -35.43 5.90 8.73
C THR A 231 -35.32 4.65 7.84
N PHE A 232 -36.42 3.93 7.61
CA PHE A 232 -36.42 2.73 6.74
C PHE A 232 -36.48 3.05 5.24
N SER A 233 -36.92 4.25 4.83
CA SER A 233 -36.91 4.66 3.41
C SER A 233 -35.55 5.10 2.90
N THR A 234 -34.61 5.44 3.80
CA THR A 234 -33.26 5.90 3.45
C THR A 234 -32.27 4.73 3.25
N PHE A 235 -32.69 3.49 3.54
CA PHE A 235 -31.87 2.27 3.45
C PHE A 235 -32.32 1.28 2.37
N LYS A 236 -32.97 1.76 1.31
CA LYS A 236 -33.24 0.94 0.09
C LYS A 236 -32.30 1.24 -1.05
#